data_93d02d7774fc16e37bf1d8739e09fa58
#
_entry.id   93d02d7774fc16e37bf1d8739e09fa58
#
_cell.length_a   1.000
_cell.length_b   1.000
_cell.length_c   1.000
_cell.angle_alpha   90.00
_cell.angle_beta   90.00
_cell.angle_gamma   90.00
#
_symmetry.space_group_name_H-M   'P 1'
#
loop_
_entity.id
_entity.type
_entity.pdbx_description
1 polymer ?
#
loop_
_entity_poly.entity_id
_entity_poly.type
_entity_poly.pdbx_seq_one_letter_code
_entity_poly.pdbx_strand_id
1 'polypeptide(L)'
;MNNPAYSLTMRDRLAELAPYVGNTPLYPIKKLFPSQKVKLFAKVEWQQFGGSVKARPAYRILRKAVENGSLDGGKAILDATSGNTGIAYAIFCAVAGIPLTLCIPENASKERKHILRSLGAKLEFTSPFEGTDGAQERARELALNKPHLYHYTDQYSNDNNWLAHYHTTAPEIWEQTGGKITHFVAGLGTTGTFTGTGSRLIEYNSGIELIALQPESAMHGLEGWKHLETARTPAIFNASLPDRVELVDSSASYEIIRDAAKYEGLFLSPSAAANLLGAIKVAEKLDEGTVVTVFADNADKYGDVMQEIFSNN
;
A
#
# COMPACT_ATOMS: atom_id res chain seq x y z
N MET A 1 -22.29 32.16 -10.45
CA MET A 1 -21.40 31.83 -11.59
C MET A 1 -21.43 30.31 -11.76
N ASN A 2 -22.06 29.81 -12.83
CA ASN A 2 -22.05 28.38 -13.15
C ASN A 2 -20.64 28.02 -13.65
N ASN A 3 -19.82 27.45 -12.77
CA ASN A 3 -18.53 26.93 -13.15
C ASN A 3 -18.75 25.57 -13.87
N PRO A 4 -18.35 25.40 -15.16
CA PRO A 4 -18.55 24.17 -15.90
C PRO A 4 -17.92 22.94 -15.22
N ALA A 5 -16.94 23.12 -14.35
CA ALA A 5 -16.35 22.03 -13.53
C ALA A 5 -17.37 21.36 -12.58
N TYR A 6 -18.52 21.97 -12.28
CA TYR A 6 -19.57 21.39 -11.42
C TYR A 6 -20.58 20.53 -12.19
N SER A 7 -20.49 20.43 -13.51
CA SER A 7 -21.39 19.59 -14.33
C SER A 7 -20.90 18.13 -14.45
N LEU A 8 -19.64 17.83 -14.10
CA LEU A 8 -19.09 16.49 -14.19
C LEU A 8 -19.68 15.55 -13.14
N THR A 9 -19.98 14.33 -13.56
CA THR A 9 -20.43 13.26 -12.65
C THR A 9 -19.27 12.77 -11.77
N MET A 10 -19.57 12.05 -10.68
CA MET A 10 -18.54 11.35 -9.87
C MET A 10 -17.65 10.46 -10.73
N ARG A 11 -18.22 9.79 -11.72
CA ARG A 11 -17.52 8.92 -12.67
C ARG A 11 -16.51 9.71 -13.52
N ASP A 12 -16.93 10.85 -14.05
CA ASP A 12 -16.07 11.68 -14.89
C ASP A 12 -14.89 12.24 -14.09
N ARG A 13 -15.15 12.73 -12.87
CA ARG A 13 -14.10 13.26 -11.98
C ARG A 13 -13.09 12.19 -11.59
N LEU A 14 -13.53 10.95 -11.32
CA LEU A 14 -12.61 9.85 -11.07
C LEU A 14 -11.82 9.46 -12.32
N ALA A 15 -12.45 9.51 -13.52
CA ALA A 15 -11.76 9.20 -14.75
C ALA A 15 -10.62 10.18 -15.05
N GLU A 16 -10.78 11.46 -14.72
CA GLU A 16 -9.73 12.49 -14.85
C GLU A 16 -8.50 12.19 -13.98
N LEU A 17 -8.64 11.39 -12.91
CA LEU A 17 -7.53 11.02 -12.05
C LEU A 17 -6.71 9.82 -12.57
N ALA A 18 -7.21 9.08 -13.55
CA ALA A 18 -6.55 7.89 -14.08
C ALA A 18 -5.08 8.10 -14.49
N PRO A 19 -4.70 9.19 -15.17
CA PRO A 19 -3.32 9.43 -15.58
C PRO A 19 -2.33 9.65 -14.42
N TYR A 20 -2.84 9.94 -13.22
CA TYR A 20 -2.04 10.25 -12.03
C TYR A 20 -1.88 9.08 -11.09
N VAL A 21 -2.46 7.91 -11.40
CA VAL A 21 -2.40 6.69 -10.58
C VAL A 21 -1.65 5.60 -11.34
N GLY A 22 -0.57 5.12 -10.75
CA GLY A 22 0.33 4.16 -11.41
C GLY A 22 1.43 4.84 -12.21
N ASN A 23 2.03 4.10 -13.13
CA ASN A 23 3.18 4.50 -13.95
C ASN A 23 4.36 5.02 -13.10
N THR A 24 4.54 4.42 -11.92
CA THR A 24 5.60 4.81 -11.00
C THR A 24 6.97 4.35 -11.50
N PRO A 25 8.07 5.04 -11.15
CA PRO A 25 9.41 4.65 -11.56
C PRO A 25 9.84 3.32 -10.94
N LEU A 26 10.72 2.63 -11.66
CA LEU A 26 11.50 1.51 -11.16
C LEU A 26 12.93 1.99 -10.89
N TYR A 27 13.31 2.16 -9.61
CA TYR A 27 14.57 2.73 -9.19
C TYR A 27 15.65 1.64 -8.99
N PRO A 28 16.83 1.76 -9.60
CA PRO A 28 17.91 0.79 -9.40
C PRO A 28 18.67 1.08 -8.09
N ILE A 29 18.79 0.07 -7.23
CA ILE A 29 19.62 0.13 -6.01
C ILE A 29 21.06 -0.24 -6.42
N LYS A 30 22.01 0.69 -6.25
CA LYS A 30 23.37 0.53 -6.75
C LYS A 30 24.47 0.62 -5.71
N LYS A 31 24.26 1.40 -4.67
CA LYS A 31 25.29 1.63 -3.64
C LYS A 31 25.12 0.72 -2.44
N LEU A 32 23.87 0.44 -2.05
CA LEU A 32 23.60 -0.53 -0.99
C LEU A 32 23.71 -1.98 -1.48
N PHE A 33 23.61 -2.21 -2.78
CA PHE A 33 23.84 -3.52 -3.39
C PHE A 33 24.67 -3.38 -4.69
N PRO A 34 26.00 -3.25 -4.60
CA PRO A 34 26.87 -3.06 -5.76
C PRO A 34 27.20 -4.40 -6.44
N SER A 35 26.32 -4.87 -7.32
CA SER A 35 26.51 -6.10 -8.10
C SER A 35 26.40 -5.83 -9.60
N GLN A 36 27.23 -6.51 -10.40
CA GLN A 36 27.15 -6.46 -11.87
C GLN A 36 26.26 -7.56 -12.45
N LYS A 37 26.16 -8.70 -11.77
CA LYS A 37 25.41 -9.88 -12.23
C LYS A 37 23.97 -9.87 -11.73
N VAL A 38 23.74 -9.44 -10.50
CA VAL A 38 22.41 -9.34 -9.92
C VAL A 38 21.96 -7.87 -9.94
N LYS A 39 20.80 -7.62 -10.51
CA LYS A 39 20.18 -6.28 -10.53
C LYS A 39 19.10 -6.20 -9.47
N LEU A 40 19.17 -5.17 -8.61
CA LEU A 40 18.16 -4.92 -7.60
C LEU A 40 17.42 -3.61 -7.92
N PHE A 41 16.11 -3.70 -8.02
CA PHE A 41 15.23 -2.56 -8.29
C PHE A 41 14.14 -2.42 -7.23
N ALA A 42 13.68 -1.20 -7.04
CA ALA A 42 12.51 -0.89 -6.22
C ALA A 42 11.46 -0.09 -6.98
N LYS A 43 10.21 -0.52 -6.93
CA LYS A 43 9.05 0.19 -7.49
C LYS A 43 8.66 1.32 -6.55
N VAL A 44 8.84 2.58 -6.98
CA VAL A 44 8.71 3.78 -6.12
C VAL A 44 7.27 4.25 -6.07
N GLU A 45 6.46 3.66 -5.20
CA GLU A 45 5.00 3.83 -5.18
C GLU A 45 4.50 5.15 -4.54
N TRP A 46 5.38 5.96 -3.97
CA TRP A 46 4.98 7.31 -3.54
C TRP A 46 4.95 8.34 -4.66
N GLN A 47 5.51 8.03 -5.83
CA GLN A 47 5.53 8.94 -6.98
C GLN A 47 4.26 8.82 -7.83
N GLN A 48 3.11 8.93 -7.17
CA GLN A 48 1.80 8.96 -7.78
C GLN A 48 0.83 9.76 -6.92
N PHE A 49 -0.32 10.13 -7.48
CA PHE A 49 -1.36 10.84 -6.74
C PHE A 49 -1.89 9.95 -5.60
N GLY A 50 -1.90 10.47 -4.39
CA GLY A 50 -2.16 9.66 -3.19
C GLY A 50 -0.90 9.27 -2.40
N GLY A 51 0.30 9.44 -2.99
CA GLY A 51 1.60 9.38 -2.30
C GLY A 51 1.92 8.03 -1.65
N SER A 52 1.39 6.92 -2.17
CA SER A 52 1.72 5.58 -1.70
C SER A 52 1.16 4.48 -2.62
N VAL A 53 1.59 3.25 -2.39
CA VAL A 53 1.07 2.04 -3.05
C VAL A 53 -0.45 1.88 -2.94
N LYS A 54 -1.07 2.48 -1.93
CA LYS A 54 -2.52 2.39 -1.68
C LYS A 54 -3.35 3.26 -2.64
N ALA A 55 -2.72 4.15 -3.40
CA ALA A 55 -3.42 4.88 -4.46
C ALA A 55 -4.07 3.94 -5.48
N ARG A 56 -3.36 2.88 -5.88
CA ARG A 56 -3.84 1.92 -6.89
C ARG A 56 -5.11 1.18 -6.45
N PRO A 57 -5.13 0.48 -5.29
CA PRO A 57 -6.33 -0.19 -4.82
C PRO A 57 -7.46 0.79 -4.48
N ALA A 58 -7.17 1.91 -3.82
CA ALA A 58 -8.20 2.88 -3.47
C ALA A 58 -8.88 3.44 -4.72
N TYR A 59 -8.14 3.82 -5.74
CA TYR A 59 -8.67 4.29 -7.00
C TYR A 59 -9.57 3.24 -7.68
N ARG A 60 -9.10 1.99 -7.80
CA ARG A 60 -9.86 0.92 -8.44
C ARG A 60 -11.13 0.57 -7.66
N ILE A 61 -11.06 0.48 -6.34
CA ILE A 61 -12.21 0.20 -5.46
C ILE A 61 -13.28 1.29 -5.62
N LEU A 62 -12.89 2.58 -5.54
CA LEU A 62 -13.81 3.70 -5.71
C LEU A 62 -14.44 3.72 -7.10
N ARG A 63 -13.62 3.52 -8.13
CA ARG A 63 -14.11 3.49 -9.51
C ARG A 63 -15.14 2.38 -9.69
N LYS A 64 -14.90 1.19 -9.15
CA LYS A 64 -15.85 0.08 -9.20
C LYS A 64 -17.12 0.34 -8.40
N ALA A 65 -17.01 0.96 -7.24
CA ALA A 65 -18.18 1.34 -6.44
C ALA A 65 -19.10 2.33 -7.19
N VAL A 66 -18.52 3.29 -7.91
CA VAL A 66 -19.28 4.21 -8.77
C VAL A 66 -19.84 3.52 -10.00
N GLU A 67 -19.05 2.70 -10.70
CA GLU A 67 -19.47 1.96 -11.90
C GLU A 67 -20.66 1.01 -11.62
N ASN A 68 -20.70 0.40 -10.43
CA ASN A 68 -21.73 -0.58 -10.03
C ASN A 68 -22.94 0.07 -9.34
N GLY A 69 -23.01 1.40 -9.23
CA GLY A 69 -24.10 2.09 -8.52
C GLY A 69 -24.11 1.90 -7.00
N SER A 70 -23.01 1.39 -6.41
CA SER A 70 -22.93 1.13 -4.96
C SER A 70 -23.05 2.40 -4.11
N LEU A 71 -22.84 3.58 -4.70
CA LEU A 71 -22.94 4.89 -4.06
C LEU A 71 -24.24 5.62 -4.39
N ASP A 72 -25.17 4.98 -5.10
CA ASP A 72 -26.45 5.57 -5.41
C ASP A 72 -27.23 5.93 -4.13
N GLY A 73 -28.02 7.02 -4.21
CA GLY A 73 -28.69 7.57 -3.03
C GLY A 73 -27.76 8.39 -2.11
N GLY A 74 -26.55 8.72 -2.54
CA GLY A 74 -25.62 9.58 -1.78
C GLY A 74 -24.90 8.85 -0.65
N LYS A 75 -24.74 7.54 -0.73
CA LYS A 75 -23.99 6.76 0.28
C LYS A 75 -22.55 7.23 0.38
N ALA A 76 -22.05 7.24 1.62
CA ALA A 76 -20.64 7.49 1.90
C ALA A 76 -19.80 6.21 1.74
N ILE A 77 -18.59 6.36 1.25
CA ILE A 77 -17.58 5.31 1.40
C ILE A 77 -17.29 5.12 2.88
N LEU A 78 -17.20 3.87 3.30
CA LEU A 78 -16.79 3.48 4.66
C LEU A 78 -15.64 2.47 4.56
N ASP A 79 -14.56 2.70 5.31
CA ASP A 79 -13.49 1.71 5.47
C ASP A 79 -12.81 1.85 6.84
N ALA A 80 -11.99 0.86 7.19
CA ALA A 80 -11.17 0.83 8.38
C ALA A 80 -9.71 0.97 8.01
N THR A 81 -9.05 2.06 8.43
CA THR A 81 -7.65 2.30 8.14
C THR A 81 -7.07 3.43 8.96
N SER A 82 -5.88 3.25 9.49
CA SER A 82 -5.11 4.29 10.17
C SER A 82 -4.03 4.93 9.28
N GLY A 83 -3.90 4.51 8.03
CA GLY A 83 -2.75 4.85 7.21
C GLY A 83 -3.07 5.29 5.78
N ASN A 84 -2.20 4.88 4.89
CA ASN A 84 -2.16 5.31 3.48
C ASN A 84 -3.44 5.04 2.69
N THR A 85 -4.18 3.97 2.99
CA THR A 85 -5.46 3.69 2.33
C THR A 85 -6.47 4.79 2.60
N GLY A 86 -6.58 5.23 3.87
CA GLY A 86 -7.46 6.34 4.24
C GLY A 86 -7.10 7.64 3.55
N ILE A 87 -5.80 7.95 3.45
CA ILE A 87 -5.32 9.15 2.76
C ILE A 87 -5.66 9.07 1.27
N ALA A 88 -5.43 7.93 0.62
CA ALA A 88 -5.77 7.74 -0.79
C ALA A 88 -7.28 7.87 -1.03
N TYR A 89 -8.12 7.23 -0.21
CA TYR A 89 -9.57 7.43 -0.28
C TYR A 89 -9.96 8.89 -0.09
N ALA A 90 -9.39 9.57 0.92
CA ALA A 90 -9.74 10.95 1.21
C ALA A 90 -9.43 11.88 0.03
N ILE A 91 -8.27 11.71 -0.61
CA ILE A 91 -7.88 12.48 -1.80
C ILE A 91 -8.84 12.24 -2.97
N PHE A 92 -9.10 10.97 -3.31
CA PHE A 92 -9.97 10.64 -4.44
C PHE A 92 -11.43 10.99 -4.20
N CYS A 93 -11.92 10.79 -2.97
CA CYS A 93 -13.27 11.17 -2.57
C CYS A 93 -13.47 12.69 -2.60
N ALA A 94 -12.48 13.48 -2.15
CA ALA A 94 -12.54 14.94 -2.22
C ALA A 94 -12.67 15.44 -3.67
N VAL A 95 -11.87 14.89 -4.60
CA VAL A 95 -11.96 15.26 -6.02
C VAL A 95 -13.28 14.82 -6.64
N ALA A 96 -13.74 13.61 -6.33
CA ALA A 96 -14.96 13.05 -6.90
C ALA A 96 -16.24 13.61 -6.28
N GLY A 97 -16.15 14.29 -5.12
CA GLY A 97 -17.31 14.75 -4.35
C GLY A 97 -18.06 13.60 -3.66
N ILE A 98 -17.35 12.55 -3.27
CA ILE A 98 -17.88 11.36 -2.60
C ILE A 98 -17.72 11.54 -1.08
N PRO A 99 -18.79 11.42 -0.27
CA PRO A 99 -18.67 11.44 1.18
C PRO A 99 -17.83 10.26 1.68
N LEU A 100 -16.95 10.50 2.67
CA LEU A 100 -16.05 9.50 3.23
C LEU A 100 -16.16 9.44 4.75
N THR A 101 -16.30 8.23 5.29
CA THR A 101 -16.19 7.93 6.72
C THR A 101 -15.12 6.87 6.94
N LEU A 102 -14.21 7.09 7.88
CA LEU A 102 -13.12 6.16 8.20
C LEU A 102 -13.17 5.79 9.68
N CYS A 103 -13.17 4.49 9.97
CA CYS A 103 -12.95 3.96 11.30
C CYS A 103 -11.44 3.86 11.54
N ILE A 104 -10.95 4.52 12.59
CA ILE A 104 -9.51 4.58 12.91
C ILE A 104 -9.28 4.43 14.41
N PRO A 105 -8.21 3.77 14.86
CA PRO A 105 -7.83 3.74 16.26
C PRO A 105 -7.52 5.15 16.79
N GLU A 106 -7.90 5.43 18.03
CA GLU A 106 -7.71 6.75 18.62
C GLU A 106 -6.25 7.18 18.74
N ASN A 107 -5.34 6.20 18.86
CA ASN A 107 -3.89 6.42 18.91
C ASN A 107 -3.22 6.58 17.52
N ALA A 108 -3.98 6.60 16.43
CA ALA A 108 -3.42 6.94 15.12
C ALA A 108 -2.75 8.32 15.14
N SER A 109 -1.69 8.52 14.34
CA SER A 109 -0.87 9.72 14.38
C SER A 109 -1.69 11.00 14.19
N LYS A 110 -1.30 12.08 14.89
CA LYS A 110 -1.96 13.38 14.81
C LYS A 110 -1.92 13.95 13.40
N GLU A 111 -0.80 13.76 12.70
CA GLU A 111 -0.59 14.19 11.32
C GLU A 111 -1.59 13.56 10.37
N ARG A 112 -1.77 12.24 10.44
CA ARG A 112 -2.71 11.51 9.60
C ARG A 112 -4.16 11.93 9.86
N LYS A 113 -4.54 12.08 11.12
CA LYS A 113 -5.87 12.60 11.48
C LYS A 113 -6.09 14.02 10.91
N HIS A 114 -5.05 14.84 10.94
CA HIS A 114 -5.11 16.19 10.37
C HIS A 114 -5.28 16.14 8.85
N ILE A 115 -4.47 15.36 8.15
CA ILE A 115 -4.58 15.17 6.69
C ILE A 115 -5.99 14.70 6.31
N LEU A 116 -6.51 13.67 6.98
CA LEU A 116 -7.83 13.10 6.68
C LEU A 116 -8.95 14.11 6.87
N ARG A 117 -8.93 14.88 8.00
CA ARG A 117 -9.93 15.92 8.25
C ARG A 117 -9.83 17.07 7.25
N SER A 118 -8.62 17.47 6.88
CA SER A 118 -8.41 18.55 5.90
C SER A 118 -8.94 18.18 4.51
N LEU A 119 -8.99 16.88 4.19
CA LEU A 119 -9.57 16.35 2.96
C LEU A 119 -11.08 16.05 3.08
N GLY A 120 -11.72 16.41 4.20
CA GLY A 120 -13.16 16.27 4.40
C GLY A 120 -13.63 14.89 4.88
N ALA A 121 -12.74 14.00 5.29
CA ALA A 121 -13.14 12.69 5.81
C ALA A 121 -13.77 12.82 7.22
N LYS A 122 -14.89 12.15 7.45
CA LYS A 122 -15.44 11.91 8.77
C LYS A 122 -14.68 10.77 9.44
N LEU A 123 -14.23 11.00 10.70
CA LEU A 123 -13.49 10.01 11.47
C LEU A 123 -14.36 9.44 12.59
N GLU A 124 -14.49 8.13 12.61
CA GLU A 124 -15.06 7.34 13.71
C GLU A 124 -13.89 6.69 14.48
N PHE A 125 -13.71 7.12 15.74
CA PHE A 125 -12.63 6.63 16.57
C PHE A 125 -12.97 5.33 17.24
N THR A 126 -12.00 4.41 17.30
CA THR A 126 -12.10 3.11 17.95
C THR A 126 -11.03 2.95 19.03
N SER A 127 -11.18 1.92 19.86
CA SER A 127 -10.25 1.63 20.95
C SER A 127 -8.80 1.56 20.44
N PRO A 128 -7.85 2.26 21.08
CA PRO A 128 -6.43 2.17 20.74
C PRO A 128 -5.84 0.79 21.00
N PHE A 129 -6.45 0.00 21.89
CA PHE A 129 -5.97 -1.34 22.27
C PHE A 129 -6.33 -2.43 21.25
N GLU A 130 -7.37 -2.20 20.44
CA GLU A 130 -7.83 -3.15 19.43
C GLU A 130 -7.20 -2.92 18.06
N GLY A 131 -6.50 -1.81 17.90
CA GLY A 131 -5.78 -1.47 16.68
C GLY A 131 -6.66 -1.48 15.42
N THR A 132 -6.09 -1.97 14.33
CA THR A 132 -6.78 -2.03 13.03
C THR A 132 -7.95 -3.03 13.01
N ASP A 133 -7.88 -4.09 13.80
CA ASP A 133 -8.92 -5.13 13.82
C ASP A 133 -10.20 -4.61 14.49
N GLY A 134 -10.09 -3.83 15.57
CA GLY A 134 -11.23 -3.13 16.17
C GLY A 134 -11.85 -2.08 15.24
N ALA A 135 -11.01 -1.38 14.47
CA ALA A 135 -11.51 -0.46 13.45
C ALA A 135 -12.30 -1.17 12.34
N GLN A 136 -11.85 -2.35 11.89
CA GLN A 136 -12.57 -3.18 10.91
C GLN A 136 -13.91 -3.65 11.47
N GLU A 137 -13.96 -4.09 12.73
CA GLU A 137 -15.21 -4.53 13.35
C GLU A 137 -16.21 -3.37 13.44
N ARG A 138 -15.73 -2.17 13.83
CA ARG A 138 -16.58 -0.98 13.87
C ARG A 138 -17.12 -0.58 12.51
N ALA A 139 -16.30 -0.65 11.46
CA ALA A 139 -16.75 -0.37 10.10
C ALA A 139 -17.84 -1.37 9.64
N ARG A 140 -17.63 -2.65 9.94
CA ARG A 140 -18.60 -3.70 9.63
C ARG A 140 -19.93 -3.48 10.36
N GLU A 141 -19.89 -3.15 11.65
CA GLU A 141 -21.06 -2.82 12.47
C GLU A 141 -21.83 -1.63 11.87
N LEU A 142 -21.15 -0.56 11.50
CA LEU A 142 -21.78 0.61 10.89
C LEU A 142 -22.44 0.28 9.55
N ALA A 143 -21.79 -0.53 8.73
CA ALA A 143 -22.33 -0.96 7.44
C ALA A 143 -23.60 -1.80 7.61
N LEU A 144 -23.63 -2.71 8.57
CA LEU A 144 -24.78 -3.56 8.87
C LEU A 144 -25.94 -2.76 9.44
N ASN A 145 -25.68 -1.85 10.38
CA ASN A 145 -26.71 -1.07 11.06
C ASN A 145 -27.25 0.10 10.21
N LYS A 146 -26.48 0.59 9.26
CA LYS A 146 -26.82 1.76 8.43
C LYS A 146 -26.51 1.53 6.94
N PRO A 147 -27.04 0.46 6.31
CA PRO A 147 -26.71 0.09 4.92
C PRO A 147 -27.17 1.12 3.89
N HIS A 148 -28.10 2.00 4.26
CA HIS A 148 -28.58 3.10 3.43
C HIS A 148 -27.65 4.32 3.44
N LEU A 149 -26.74 4.43 4.43
CA LEU A 149 -25.78 5.55 4.56
C LEU A 149 -24.39 5.19 4.04
N TYR A 150 -24.00 3.91 4.08
CA TYR A 150 -22.64 3.49 3.86
C TYR A 150 -22.50 2.43 2.78
N HIS A 151 -21.44 2.53 2.01
CA HIS A 151 -20.85 1.45 1.23
C HIS A 151 -19.50 1.08 1.85
N TYR A 152 -19.44 -0.08 2.51
CA TYR A 152 -18.21 -0.60 3.12
C TYR A 152 -17.33 -1.23 2.05
N THR A 153 -16.14 -0.67 1.85
CA THR A 153 -15.22 -1.10 0.80
C THR A 153 -14.38 -2.30 1.16
N ASP A 154 -14.15 -2.53 2.47
CA ASP A 154 -13.40 -3.66 3.04
C ASP A 154 -12.14 -4.04 2.23
N GLN A 155 -11.12 -3.21 2.33
CA GLN A 155 -9.87 -3.40 1.59
C GLN A 155 -9.19 -4.76 1.80
N TYR A 156 -9.56 -5.48 2.86
CA TYR A 156 -8.97 -6.79 3.23
C TYR A 156 -9.68 -7.98 2.58
N SER A 157 -10.90 -7.77 2.04
CA SER A 157 -11.68 -8.79 1.35
C SER A 157 -12.10 -8.40 -0.06
N ASN A 158 -11.82 -7.17 -0.50
CA ASN A 158 -12.22 -6.65 -1.80
C ASN A 158 -11.21 -7.03 -2.89
N ASP A 159 -11.64 -7.83 -3.85
CA ASP A 159 -10.79 -8.27 -4.97
C ASP A 159 -10.21 -7.11 -5.78
N ASN A 160 -10.89 -5.95 -5.82
CA ASN A 160 -10.35 -4.79 -6.51
C ASN A 160 -9.03 -4.27 -5.89
N ASN A 161 -8.69 -4.69 -4.68
CA ASN A 161 -7.40 -4.40 -4.07
C ASN A 161 -6.28 -5.12 -4.84
N TRP A 162 -6.30 -6.46 -4.92
CA TRP A 162 -5.26 -7.20 -5.62
C TRP A 162 -5.34 -7.02 -7.15
N LEU A 163 -6.54 -6.91 -7.71
CA LEU A 163 -6.75 -6.64 -9.13
C LEU A 163 -6.18 -5.29 -9.59
N ALA A 164 -6.06 -4.29 -8.71
CA ALA A 164 -5.37 -3.05 -9.03
C ALA A 164 -3.91 -3.31 -9.40
N HIS A 165 -3.22 -4.11 -8.61
CA HIS A 165 -1.82 -4.46 -8.82
C HIS A 165 -1.62 -5.44 -9.99
N TYR A 166 -2.55 -6.38 -10.15
CA TYR A 166 -2.55 -7.33 -11.27
C TYR A 166 -2.61 -6.61 -12.64
N HIS A 167 -3.44 -5.56 -12.73
CA HIS A 167 -3.64 -4.83 -13.98
C HIS A 167 -2.68 -3.65 -14.19
N THR A 168 -1.94 -3.22 -13.18
CA THR A 168 -1.08 -2.04 -13.27
C THR A 168 0.35 -2.31 -12.81
N THR A 169 0.58 -2.65 -11.54
CA THR A 169 1.93 -2.79 -10.97
C THR A 169 2.75 -3.88 -11.68
N ALA A 170 2.16 -5.04 -11.91
CA ALA A 170 2.84 -6.15 -12.55
C ALA A 170 3.21 -5.86 -14.02
N PRO A 171 2.28 -5.37 -14.88
CA PRO A 171 2.63 -4.96 -16.24
C PRO A 171 3.73 -3.90 -16.30
N GLU A 172 3.67 -2.89 -15.40
CA GLU A 172 4.69 -1.86 -15.32
C GLU A 172 6.08 -2.44 -14.97
N ILE A 173 6.15 -3.33 -13.97
CA ILE A 173 7.40 -4.00 -13.58
C ILE A 173 7.93 -4.85 -14.74
N TRP A 174 7.06 -5.61 -15.40
CA TRP A 174 7.43 -6.44 -16.54
C TRP A 174 8.04 -5.61 -17.68
N GLU A 175 7.37 -4.54 -18.06
CA GLU A 175 7.84 -3.62 -19.10
C GLU A 175 9.15 -2.92 -18.70
N GLN A 176 9.22 -2.37 -17.49
CA GLN A 176 10.38 -1.63 -17.01
C GLN A 176 11.63 -2.49 -16.82
N THR A 177 11.46 -3.80 -16.58
CA THR A 177 12.57 -4.75 -16.55
C THR A 177 12.89 -5.36 -17.91
N GLY A 178 12.10 -5.05 -18.94
CA GLY A 178 12.21 -5.67 -20.27
C GLY A 178 11.94 -7.18 -20.21
N GLY A 179 11.04 -7.62 -19.32
CA GLY A 179 10.71 -9.03 -19.10
C GLY A 179 11.82 -9.84 -18.41
N LYS A 180 12.82 -9.21 -17.82
CA LYS A 180 14.00 -9.87 -17.23
C LYS A 180 13.91 -10.08 -15.71
N ILE A 181 12.79 -9.73 -15.09
CA ILE A 181 12.57 -9.99 -13.66
C ILE A 181 12.64 -11.52 -13.40
N THR A 182 13.39 -11.90 -12.35
CA THR A 182 13.52 -13.28 -11.90
C THR A 182 12.95 -13.51 -10.50
N HIS A 183 12.94 -12.46 -9.66
CA HIS A 183 12.46 -12.54 -8.27
C HIS A 183 11.62 -11.31 -7.95
N PHE A 184 10.43 -11.53 -7.42
CA PHE A 184 9.58 -10.48 -6.86
C PHE A 184 9.49 -10.62 -5.35
N VAL A 185 9.87 -9.56 -4.63
CA VAL A 185 9.99 -9.56 -3.15
C VAL A 185 9.12 -8.47 -2.58
N ALA A 186 8.11 -8.79 -1.76
CA ALA A 186 7.27 -7.77 -1.15
C ALA A 186 6.65 -8.19 0.19
N GLY A 187 6.50 -7.22 1.09
CA GLY A 187 5.89 -7.37 2.40
C GLY A 187 4.37 -7.52 2.37
N LEU A 188 3.86 -8.27 3.31
CA LEU A 188 2.45 -8.60 3.45
C LEU A 188 1.73 -7.67 4.44
N GLY A 189 0.84 -6.81 3.94
CA GLY A 189 -0.11 -6.03 4.73
C GLY A 189 -1.54 -6.47 4.43
N THR A 190 -2.25 -5.78 3.53
CA THR A 190 -3.52 -6.28 2.98
C THR A 190 -3.32 -7.46 2.05
N THR A 191 -2.09 -7.78 1.72
CA THR A 191 -1.61 -8.77 0.75
C THR A 191 -1.88 -8.43 -0.73
N GLY A 192 -2.68 -7.43 -1.02
CA GLY A 192 -3.10 -7.09 -2.38
C GLY A 192 -1.94 -6.80 -3.33
N THR A 193 -0.89 -6.10 -2.87
CA THR A 193 0.30 -5.81 -3.69
C THR A 193 1.02 -7.10 -4.09
N PHE A 194 1.29 -7.98 -3.13
CA PHE A 194 1.96 -9.26 -3.37
C PHE A 194 1.09 -10.17 -4.24
N THR A 195 -0.18 -10.38 -3.85
CA THR A 195 -1.12 -11.26 -4.56
C THR A 195 -1.31 -10.80 -6.00
N GLY A 196 -1.65 -9.54 -6.22
CA GLY A 196 -1.95 -9.05 -7.57
C GLY A 196 -0.72 -9.01 -8.47
N THR A 197 0.40 -8.49 -7.95
CA THR A 197 1.64 -8.40 -8.75
C THR A 197 2.20 -9.79 -9.02
N GLY A 198 2.32 -10.63 -8.01
CA GLY A 198 2.85 -11.99 -8.14
C GLY A 198 2.03 -12.84 -9.09
N SER A 199 0.69 -12.89 -8.94
CA SER A 199 -0.18 -13.65 -9.82
C SER A 199 0.01 -13.29 -11.29
N ARG A 200 0.14 -11.99 -11.61
CA ARG A 200 0.32 -11.58 -12.99
C ARG A 200 1.73 -11.83 -13.52
N LEU A 201 2.75 -11.67 -12.67
CA LEU A 201 4.13 -11.94 -13.08
C LEU A 201 4.37 -13.41 -13.43
N ILE A 202 3.82 -14.37 -12.66
CA ILE A 202 3.95 -15.81 -13.00
C ILE A 202 3.16 -16.20 -14.26
N GLU A 203 2.10 -15.47 -14.62
CA GLU A 203 1.44 -15.65 -15.92
C GLU A 203 2.32 -15.18 -17.08
N TYR A 204 3.13 -14.15 -16.91
CA TYR A 204 4.11 -13.70 -17.92
C TYR A 204 5.28 -14.65 -18.01
N ASN A 205 5.78 -15.15 -16.88
CA ASN A 205 6.88 -16.11 -16.81
C ASN A 205 6.79 -16.92 -15.51
N SER A 206 6.45 -18.20 -15.62
CA SER A 206 6.33 -19.13 -14.48
C SER A 206 7.65 -19.43 -13.76
N GLY A 207 8.79 -19.01 -14.32
CA GLY A 207 10.09 -19.12 -13.68
C GLY A 207 10.42 -17.98 -12.71
N ILE A 208 9.52 -17.00 -12.53
CA ILE A 208 9.72 -15.93 -11.56
C ILE A 208 9.43 -16.45 -10.15
N GLU A 209 10.40 -16.33 -9.26
CA GLU A 209 10.25 -16.67 -7.85
C GLU A 209 9.57 -15.55 -7.06
N LEU A 210 8.54 -15.91 -6.30
CA LEU A 210 7.73 -14.99 -5.50
C LEU A 210 8.08 -15.13 -4.01
N ILE A 211 8.70 -14.12 -3.43
CA ILE A 211 9.13 -14.11 -2.03
C ILE A 211 8.28 -13.13 -1.24
N ALA A 212 7.47 -13.67 -0.33
CA ALA A 212 6.72 -12.85 0.62
C ALA A 212 7.58 -12.48 1.83
N LEU A 213 7.46 -11.26 2.31
CA LEU A 213 8.12 -10.82 3.53
C LEU A 213 7.10 -10.60 4.64
N GLN A 214 7.45 -11.05 5.85
CA GLN A 214 6.68 -10.81 7.08
C GLN A 214 7.59 -10.24 8.18
N PRO A 215 7.03 -9.50 9.16
CA PRO A 215 7.78 -9.17 10.37
C PRO A 215 8.22 -10.43 11.10
N GLU A 216 9.38 -10.41 11.73
CA GLU A 216 9.86 -11.52 12.59
C GLU A 216 9.02 -11.68 13.87
N SER A 217 8.34 -10.64 14.30
CA SER A 217 7.57 -10.60 15.54
C SER A 217 6.20 -9.97 15.35
N ALA A 218 5.23 -10.40 16.15
CA ALA A 218 3.91 -9.77 16.22
C ALA A 218 3.97 -8.31 16.71
N MET A 219 4.94 -7.98 17.58
CA MET A 219 5.22 -6.62 18.05
C MET A 219 6.31 -5.99 17.18
N HIS A 220 5.92 -5.39 16.06
CA HIS A 220 6.82 -4.80 15.09
C HIS A 220 6.45 -3.34 14.79
N GLY A 221 7.46 -2.54 14.41
CA GLY A 221 7.28 -1.14 13.98
C GLY A 221 7.07 -0.96 12.46
N LEU A 222 6.86 -2.05 11.70
CA LEU A 222 6.71 -2.02 10.25
C LEU A 222 5.25 -1.70 9.88
N GLU A 223 4.88 -0.43 9.98
CA GLU A 223 3.51 0.01 9.69
C GLU A 223 3.03 -0.43 8.31
N GLY A 224 1.79 -0.93 8.27
CA GLY A 224 1.17 -1.42 7.05
C GLY A 224 1.46 -2.90 6.76
N TRP A 225 2.39 -3.53 7.47
CA TRP A 225 2.60 -4.97 7.42
C TRP A 225 1.75 -5.71 8.46
N LYS A 226 1.58 -7.00 8.27
CA LYS A 226 0.92 -7.91 9.21
C LYS A 226 1.81 -9.11 9.50
N HIS A 227 1.87 -9.50 10.75
CA HIS A 227 2.38 -10.81 11.17
C HIS A 227 1.21 -11.80 11.07
N LEU A 228 1.14 -12.56 9.97
CA LEU A 228 -0.06 -13.34 9.61
C LEU A 228 -0.38 -14.48 10.58
N GLU A 229 0.58 -14.92 11.40
CA GLU A 229 0.33 -15.95 12.43
C GLU A 229 -0.51 -15.41 13.58
N THR A 230 -0.45 -14.10 13.88
CA THR A 230 -1.14 -13.50 15.03
C THR A 230 -2.22 -12.49 14.63
N ALA A 231 -2.16 -11.93 13.43
CA ALA A 231 -3.15 -11.00 12.93
C ALA A 231 -4.21 -11.72 12.06
N ARG A 232 -5.40 -11.14 11.98
CA ARG A 232 -6.43 -11.66 11.07
C ARG A 232 -5.91 -11.67 9.63
N THR A 233 -5.84 -12.85 9.03
CA THR A 233 -5.42 -13.03 7.64
C THR A 233 -6.42 -12.37 6.69
N PRO A 234 -5.97 -11.51 5.76
CA PRO A 234 -6.84 -10.92 4.75
C PRO A 234 -7.48 -11.99 3.85
N ALA A 235 -8.77 -11.85 3.54
CA ALA A 235 -9.49 -12.84 2.71
C ALA A 235 -8.96 -12.93 1.27
N ILE A 236 -8.33 -11.85 0.78
CA ILE A 236 -7.71 -11.81 -0.55
C ILE A 236 -6.32 -12.47 -0.62
N PHE A 237 -5.81 -12.98 0.51
CA PHE A 237 -4.51 -13.64 0.54
C PHE A 237 -4.60 -15.07 -0.03
N ASN A 238 -3.74 -15.34 -1.00
CA ASN A 238 -3.52 -16.70 -1.49
C ASN A 238 -2.24 -17.25 -0.86
N ALA A 239 -2.37 -18.10 0.13
CA ALA A 239 -1.24 -18.68 0.88
C ALA A 239 -0.37 -19.62 0.04
N SER A 240 -0.87 -20.11 -1.10
CA SER A 240 -0.11 -20.98 -2.01
C SER A 240 0.66 -20.20 -3.09
N LEU A 241 0.51 -18.86 -3.13
CA LEU A 241 1.16 -18.04 -4.15
C LEU A 241 2.65 -17.81 -3.90
N PRO A 242 3.13 -17.51 -2.66
CA PRO A 242 4.56 -17.33 -2.43
C PRO A 242 5.30 -18.67 -2.51
N ASP A 243 6.44 -18.69 -3.22
CA ASP A 243 7.34 -19.84 -3.24
C ASP A 243 8.01 -20.01 -1.87
N ARG A 244 8.26 -18.87 -1.18
CA ARG A 244 8.76 -18.86 0.20
C ARG A 244 8.39 -17.57 0.93
N VAL A 245 8.49 -17.63 2.26
CA VAL A 245 8.29 -16.50 3.17
C VAL A 245 9.59 -16.25 3.91
N GLU A 246 10.07 -15.00 3.88
CA GLU A 246 11.26 -14.57 4.62
C GLU A 246 10.83 -13.61 5.76
N LEU A 247 11.45 -13.79 6.92
CA LEU A 247 11.20 -12.94 8.08
C LEU A 247 12.15 -11.74 8.09
N VAL A 248 11.62 -10.58 8.47
CA VAL A 248 12.37 -9.32 8.48
C VAL A 248 12.34 -8.71 9.88
N ASP A 249 13.54 -8.46 10.40
CA ASP A 249 13.72 -7.76 11.67
C ASP A 249 13.47 -6.25 11.54
N SER A 250 12.73 -5.68 12.50
CA SER A 250 12.37 -4.26 12.48
C SER A 250 13.56 -3.36 12.76
N SER A 251 14.47 -3.76 13.65
CA SER A 251 15.63 -2.95 14.04
C SER A 251 16.63 -2.84 12.88
N ALA A 252 16.90 -3.97 12.20
CA ALA A 252 17.73 -3.98 10.99
C ALA A 252 17.09 -3.16 9.87
N SER A 253 15.76 -3.12 9.77
CA SER A 253 15.06 -2.26 8.81
C SER A 253 15.28 -0.78 9.10
N TYR A 254 15.38 -0.38 10.36
CA TYR A 254 15.67 1.02 10.74
C TYR A 254 17.11 1.43 10.41
N GLU A 255 18.06 0.51 10.48
CA GLU A 255 19.43 0.75 10.00
C GLU A 255 19.45 1.01 8.48
N ILE A 256 18.69 0.23 7.71
CA ILE A 256 18.54 0.45 6.27
C ILE A 256 17.94 1.82 5.93
N ILE A 257 17.09 2.42 6.78
CA ILE A 257 16.58 3.78 6.55
C ILE A 257 17.76 4.78 6.54
N ARG A 258 18.68 4.69 7.50
CA ARG A 258 19.86 5.57 7.59
C ARG A 258 20.78 5.40 6.37
N ASP A 259 21.05 4.16 6.01
CA ASP A 259 21.94 3.84 4.90
C ASP A 259 21.33 4.23 3.54
N ALA A 260 20.05 4.00 3.34
CA ALA A 260 19.33 4.41 2.13
C ALA A 260 19.32 5.94 1.97
N ALA A 261 19.12 6.69 3.06
CA ALA A 261 19.20 8.14 3.05
C ALA A 261 20.60 8.62 2.69
N LYS A 262 21.65 8.05 3.31
CA LYS A 262 23.03 8.46 3.17
C LYS A 262 23.63 8.07 1.81
N TYR A 263 23.37 6.87 1.34
CA TYR A 263 24.07 6.32 0.17
C TYR A 263 23.23 6.33 -1.11
N GLU A 264 21.91 6.17 -1.04
CA GLU A 264 21.03 6.17 -2.20
C GLU A 264 20.24 7.49 -2.36
N GLY A 265 20.22 8.36 -1.33
CA GLY A 265 19.37 9.55 -1.33
C GLY A 265 17.89 9.25 -1.20
N LEU A 266 17.54 8.11 -0.61
CA LEU A 266 16.18 7.62 -0.45
C LEU A 266 15.72 7.78 0.99
N PHE A 267 14.66 8.58 1.20
CA PHE A 267 14.06 8.76 2.53
C PHE A 267 12.90 7.77 2.69
N LEU A 268 13.23 6.56 3.12
CA LEU A 268 12.31 5.41 3.16
C LEU A 268 11.46 5.38 4.43
N SER A 269 10.20 4.97 4.29
CA SER A 269 9.38 4.54 5.43
C SER A 269 9.89 3.22 6.02
N PRO A 270 9.50 2.86 7.27
CA PRO A 270 9.87 1.57 7.86
C PRO A 270 9.52 0.37 6.97
N SER A 271 8.32 0.36 6.36
CA SER A 271 7.90 -0.73 5.48
C SER A 271 8.67 -0.79 4.15
N ALA A 272 9.06 0.35 3.60
CA ALA A 272 9.88 0.41 2.40
C ALA A 272 11.32 -0.06 2.68
N ALA A 273 11.89 0.31 3.83
CA ALA A 273 13.20 -0.17 4.27
C ALA A 273 13.21 -1.67 4.55
N ALA A 274 12.16 -2.20 5.17
CA ALA A 274 12.00 -3.64 5.38
C ALA A 274 11.93 -4.41 4.05
N ASN A 275 11.22 -3.86 3.05
CA ASN A 275 11.21 -4.41 1.70
C ASN A 275 12.62 -4.39 1.07
N LEU A 276 13.37 -3.32 1.23
CA LEU A 276 14.74 -3.22 0.72
C LEU A 276 15.66 -4.24 1.40
N LEU A 277 15.60 -4.35 2.75
CA LEU A 277 16.38 -5.32 3.51
C LEU A 277 16.11 -6.77 3.05
N GLY A 278 14.84 -7.14 2.93
CA GLY A 278 14.44 -8.47 2.45
C GLY A 278 14.92 -8.72 1.02
N ALA A 279 14.81 -7.72 0.14
CA ALA A 279 15.25 -7.84 -1.25
C ALA A 279 16.79 -7.94 -1.37
N ILE A 280 17.56 -7.23 -0.53
CA ILE A 280 19.03 -7.37 -0.46
C ILE A 280 19.39 -8.80 -0.02
N LYS A 281 18.78 -9.32 1.05
CA LYS A 281 19.03 -10.69 1.53
C LYS A 281 18.72 -11.76 0.48
N VAL A 282 17.71 -11.53 -0.36
CA VAL A 282 17.42 -12.40 -1.50
C VAL A 282 18.51 -12.28 -2.57
N ALA A 283 18.85 -11.05 -2.95
CA ALA A 283 19.81 -10.76 -4.01
C ALA A 283 21.21 -11.28 -3.69
N GLU A 284 21.64 -11.24 -2.41
CA GLU A 284 22.94 -11.76 -1.94
C GLU A 284 23.12 -13.27 -2.13
N LYS A 285 22.02 -14.02 -2.21
CA LYS A 285 22.02 -15.48 -2.39
C LYS A 285 22.07 -15.91 -3.88
N LEU A 286 22.06 -14.93 -4.81
CA LEU A 286 21.97 -15.19 -6.24
C LEU A 286 23.31 -15.01 -6.94
N ASP A 287 23.64 -15.91 -7.88
CA ASP A 287 24.78 -15.76 -8.80
C ASP A 287 24.49 -14.74 -9.92
N GLU A 288 23.25 -14.72 -10.42
CA GLU A 288 22.73 -13.77 -11.41
C GLU A 288 21.21 -13.60 -11.27
N GLY A 289 20.66 -12.49 -11.73
CA GLY A 289 19.21 -12.28 -11.73
C GLY A 289 18.78 -10.83 -11.66
N THR A 290 17.46 -10.64 -11.68
CA THR A 290 16.82 -9.34 -11.52
C THR A 290 15.78 -9.43 -10.41
N VAL A 291 16.07 -8.83 -9.28
CA VAL A 291 15.21 -8.76 -8.09
C VAL A 291 14.43 -7.45 -8.12
N VAL A 292 13.13 -7.51 -7.93
CA VAL A 292 12.28 -6.32 -7.81
C VAL A 292 11.54 -6.34 -6.49
N THR A 293 11.60 -5.22 -5.77
CA THR A 293 10.81 -4.97 -4.57
C THR A 293 9.92 -3.73 -4.72
N VAL A 294 9.14 -3.40 -3.69
CA VAL A 294 8.19 -2.28 -3.69
C VAL A 294 8.49 -1.33 -2.54
N PHE A 295 8.73 -0.08 -2.84
CA PHE A 295 8.73 0.97 -1.82
C PHE A 295 7.32 1.55 -1.71
N ALA A 296 6.60 1.11 -0.67
CA ALA A 296 5.18 1.39 -0.50
C ALA A 296 4.88 2.88 -0.34
N ASP A 297 5.73 3.60 0.38
CA ASP A 297 5.71 5.04 0.60
C ASP A 297 7.08 5.54 1.08
N ASN A 298 7.20 6.86 1.28
CA ASN A 298 8.38 7.51 1.84
C ASN A 298 8.16 7.87 3.33
N ALA A 299 9.18 8.47 3.96
CA ALA A 299 9.19 8.80 5.38
C ALA A 299 8.40 10.06 5.76
N ASP A 300 7.86 10.82 4.82
CA ASP A 300 7.23 12.14 5.09
C ASP A 300 6.08 12.10 6.09
N LYS A 301 5.46 10.95 6.31
CA LYS A 301 4.31 10.75 7.20
C LYS A 301 4.68 10.05 8.52
N TYR A 302 5.98 9.93 8.82
CA TYR A 302 6.52 9.15 9.93
C TYR A 302 7.45 9.98 10.83
N GLY A 303 7.13 11.27 11.02
CA GLY A 303 7.98 12.24 11.72
C GLY A 303 8.50 11.74 13.06
N ASP A 304 7.63 11.23 13.94
CA ASP A 304 8.02 10.73 15.27
C ASP A 304 9.02 9.57 15.17
N VAL A 305 8.77 8.59 14.27
CA VAL A 305 9.65 7.44 14.03
C VAL A 305 10.98 7.89 13.45
N MET A 306 10.97 8.84 12.51
CA MET A 306 12.20 9.39 11.93
C MET A 306 13.01 10.16 12.95
N GLN A 307 12.35 10.91 13.83
CA GLN A 307 13.05 11.59 14.93
C GLN A 307 13.76 10.58 15.82
N GLU A 308 13.12 9.50 16.22
CA GLU A 308 13.75 8.44 17.03
C GLU A 308 14.96 7.82 16.32
N ILE A 309 14.81 7.46 15.02
CA ILE A 309 15.86 6.83 14.23
C ILE A 309 17.10 7.74 14.07
N PHE A 310 16.92 9.05 13.88
CA PHE A 310 18.00 9.99 13.57
C PHE A 310 18.49 10.78 14.78
N SER A 311 17.81 10.78 15.94
CA SER A 311 18.24 11.50 17.15
C SER A 311 19.36 10.80 17.94
N ASN A 312 19.63 9.54 17.66
CA ASN A 312 20.66 8.73 18.33
C ASN A 312 22.00 8.69 17.55
N ASN A 313 22.30 9.73 16.79
CA ASN A 313 23.58 9.92 16.10
C ASN A 313 24.43 10.99 16.78
#